data_165b8d192ed4e0487b3a3bb71f21ff51
#
_entry.id   165b8d192ed4e0487b3a3bb71f21ff51
#
_cell.length_a   1.000
_cell.length_b   1.000
_cell.length_c   1.000
_cell.angle_alpha   90.00
_cell.angle_beta   90.00
_cell.angle_gamma   90.00
#
_symmetry.space_group_name_H-M   'P 1'
#
loop_
_entity.id
_entity.type
_entity.pdbx_description
1 polymer ?
#
loop_
_entity_poly.entity_id
_entity_poly.type
_entity_poly.pdbx_seq_one_letter_code
_entity_poly.pdbx_strand_id
1 'polypeptide(L)'
;MLIVHVHVHVKPESVADFRRATIENAHASVQEPGIARFDVVQQQDDATRFALIEVYRTPEAAAAHKETAHYAKWRDSVAPMMAEPRQRAQYKAVFPDPQSW
;
A
#
# COMPACT_ATOMS: atom_id res chain seq x y z
N MET A 1 13.10 7.77 7.43
CA MET A 1 12.05 7.68 6.38
C MET A 1 12.17 6.34 5.67
N LEU A 2 11.16 5.54 5.68
CA LEU A 2 11.10 4.26 4.99
C LEU A 2 10.02 4.34 3.91
N ILE A 3 10.38 4.04 2.67
CA ILE A 3 9.45 4.03 1.55
C ILE A 3 9.26 2.59 1.10
N VAL A 4 8.01 2.17 0.93
CA VAL A 4 7.67 0.81 0.52
C VAL A 4 6.82 0.88 -0.74
N HIS A 5 7.21 0.12 -1.76
CA HIS A 5 6.37 -0.10 -2.93
C HIS A 5 5.82 -1.53 -2.88
N VAL A 6 4.52 -1.66 -2.96
CA VAL A 6 3.86 -2.96 -3.05
C VAL A 6 3.25 -3.09 -4.43
N HIS A 7 3.74 -4.03 -5.21
CA HIS A 7 3.22 -4.31 -6.56
C HIS A 7 2.21 -5.44 -6.48
N VAL A 8 1.04 -5.20 -7.04
CA VAL A 8 -0.09 -6.12 -6.94
C VAL A 8 -0.63 -6.42 -8.34
N HIS A 9 -0.87 -7.71 -8.59
CA HIS A 9 -1.52 -8.18 -9.80
C HIS A 9 -2.77 -8.95 -9.37
N VAL A 10 -3.95 -8.40 -9.65
CA VAL A 10 -5.21 -9.00 -9.24
C VAL A 10 -5.87 -9.75 -10.38
N LYS A 11 -6.77 -10.68 -10.03
CA LYS A 11 -7.60 -11.36 -11.02
C LYS A 11 -8.50 -10.34 -11.72
N PRO A 12 -8.78 -10.49 -13.03
CA PRO A 12 -9.59 -9.52 -13.77
C PRO A 12 -10.95 -9.24 -13.14
N GLU A 13 -11.60 -10.28 -12.62
CA GLU A 13 -12.92 -10.16 -11.98
C GLU A 13 -12.87 -9.48 -10.61
N SER A 14 -11.68 -9.28 -10.05
CA SER A 14 -11.51 -8.70 -8.71
C SER A 14 -11.09 -7.24 -8.72
N VAL A 15 -10.92 -6.62 -9.89
CA VAL A 15 -10.39 -5.24 -10.00
C VAL A 15 -11.22 -4.24 -9.20
N ALA A 16 -12.53 -4.24 -9.34
CA ALA A 16 -13.41 -3.29 -8.65
C ALA A 16 -13.39 -3.51 -7.13
N ASP A 17 -13.44 -4.77 -6.69
CA ASP A 17 -13.42 -5.11 -5.27
C ASP A 17 -12.07 -4.78 -4.64
N PHE A 18 -10.97 -5.03 -5.36
CA PHE A 18 -9.64 -4.67 -4.88
C PHE A 18 -9.51 -3.16 -4.70
N ARG A 19 -9.98 -2.39 -5.67
CA ARG A 19 -9.95 -0.92 -5.57
C ARG A 19 -10.70 -0.45 -4.35
N ARG A 20 -11.91 -0.96 -4.12
CA ARG A 20 -12.75 -0.56 -2.98
C ARG A 20 -12.06 -0.87 -1.66
N ALA A 21 -11.59 -2.10 -1.48
CA ALA A 21 -10.92 -2.52 -0.25
C ALA A 21 -9.63 -1.71 0.00
N THR A 22 -8.89 -1.42 -1.06
CA THR A 22 -7.60 -0.73 -0.95
C THR A 22 -7.78 0.76 -0.66
N ILE A 23 -8.78 1.40 -1.26
CA ILE A 23 -9.11 2.80 -0.94
C ILE A 23 -9.55 2.93 0.51
N GLU A 24 -10.36 1.99 1.01
CA GLU A 24 -10.77 1.97 2.42
C GLU A 24 -9.55 1.87 3.34
N ASN A 25 -8.62 0.97 3.05
CA ASN A 25 -7.39 0.82 3.82
C ASN A 25 -6.53 2.09 3.74
N ALA A 26 -6.42 2.70 2.57
CA ALA A 26 -5.64 3.92 2.38
C ALA A 26 -6.20 5.08 3.21
N HIS A 27 -7.51 5.27 3.23
CA HIS A 27 -8.16 6.30 4.06
C HIS A 27 -7.85 6.13 5.54
N ALA A 28 -7.88 4.89 6.04
CA ALA A 28 -7.56 4.61 7.43
C ALA A 28 -6.06 4.79 7.69
N SER A 29 -5.23 4.36 6.74
CA SER A 29 -3.77 4.39 6.88
C SER A 29 -3.22 5.81 7.00
N VAL A 30 -3.74 6.77 6.22
CA VAL A 30 -3.26 8.15 6.29
C VAL A 30 -3.62 8.84 7.62
N GLN A 31 -4.48 8.26 8.43
CA GLN A 31 -4.77 8.74 9.78
C GLN A 31 -3.73 8.29 10.80
N GLU A 32 -2.89 7.32 10.48
CA GLU A 32 -1.80 6.88 11.37
C GLU A 32 -0.73 7.96 11.42
N PRO A 33 -0.32 8.41 12.63
CA PRO A 33 0.62 9.53 12.74
C PRO A 33 2.01 9.23 12.14
N GLY A 34 2.38 7.95 12.05
CA GLY A 34 3.67 7.53 11.49
C GLY A 34 3.68 7.41 9.96
N ILE A 35 2.53 7.57 9.29
CA ILE A 35 2.45 7.49 7.83
C ILE A 35 2.44 8.90 7.25
N ALA A 36 3.48 9.21 6.47
CA ALA A 36 3.61 10.51 5.82
C ALA A 36 2.82 10.57 4.52
N ARG A 37 2.69 9.42 3.83
CA ARG A 37 2.00 9.34 2.54
C ARG A 37 1.58 7.90 2.26
N PHE A 38 0.44 7.74 1.62
CA PHE A 38 -0.06 6.43 1.20
C PHE A 38 -0.80 6.60 -0.12
N ASP A 39 -0.16 6.19 -1.23
CA ASP A 39 -0.73 6.32 -2.57
C ASP A 39 -1.16 4.98 -3.10
N VAL A 40 -2.26 4.97 -3.83
CA VAL A 40 -2.75 3.82 -4.58
C VAL A 40 -2.84 4.22 -6.03
N VAL A 41 -2.07 3.56 -6.89
CA VAL A 41 -2.06 3.84 -8.32
C VAL A 41 -2.36 2.58 -9.11
N GLN A 42 -3.00 2.75 -10.27
CA GLN A 42 -3.37 1.66 -11.16
C GLN A 42 -2.62 1.86 -12.48
N GLN A 43 -2.05 0.78 -13.02
CA GLN A 43 -1.32 0.85 -14.28
C GLN A 43 -2.27 1.24 -15.41
N GLN A 44 -1.86 2.19 -16.26
CA GLN A 44 -2.74 2.71 -17.30
C GLN A 44 -3.10 1.69 -18.36
N ASP A 45 -2.13 0.88 -18.77
CA ASP A 45 -2.29 -0.08 -19.86
C ASP A 45 -2.62 -1.51 -19.37
N ASP A 46 -2.81 -1.68 -18.08
CA ASP A 46 -3.21 -2.96 -17.49
C ASP A 46 -3.97 -2.72 -16.19
N ALA A 47 -5.29 -2.74 -16.27
CA ALA A 47 -6.17 -2.45 -15.15
C ALA A 47 -6.05 -3.46 -13.99
N THR A 48 -5.43 -4.62 -14.22
CA THR A 48 -5.25 -5.65 -13.17
C THR A 48 -4.01 -5.40 -12.31
N ARG A 49 -3.20 -4.38 -12.64
CA ARG A 49 -1.96 -4.09 -11.93
C ARG A 49 -2.05 -2.78 -11.18
N PHE A 50 -1.66 -2.84 -9.90
CA PHE A 50 -1.66 -1.70 -9.00
C PHE A 50 -0.30 -1.59 -8.32
N ALA A 51 0.00 -0.39 -7.84
CA ALA A 51 1.11 -0.19 -6.93
C ALA A 51 0.63 0.64 -5.74
N LEU A 52 1.04 0.23 -4.54
CA LEU A 52 0.84 0.99 -3.32
C LEU A 52 2.18 1.61 -2.97
N ILE A 53 2.19 2.92 -2.74
CA ILE A 53 3.39 3.66 -2.39
C ILE A 53 3.17 4.18 -0.97
N GLU A 54 3.89 3.58 -0.02
CA GLU A 54 3.71 3.82 1.40
C GLU A 54 4.96 4.50 1.94
N VAL A 55 4.79 5.65 2.58
CA VAL A 55 5.89 6.41 3.15
C VAL A 55 5.71 6.47 4.66
N TYR A 56 6.62 5.83 5.37
CA TYR A 56 6.64 5.77 6.83
C TYR A 56 7.71 6.70 7.37
N ARG A 57 7.38 7.43 8.43
CA ARG A 57 8.34 8.35 9.06
C ARG A 57 9.49 7.61 9.72
N THR A 58 9.23 6.40 10.21
CA THR A 58 10.21 5.54 10.87
C THR A 58 9.93 4.07 10.53
N PRO A 59 10.93 3.17 10.67
CA PRO A 59 10.68 1.73 10.54
C PRO A 59 9.64 1.20 11.54
N GLU A 60 9.60 1.78 12.74
CA GLU A 60 8.65 1.41 13.79
C GLU A 60 7.21 1.73 13.35
N ALA A 61 7.01 2.81 12.59
CA ALA A 61 5.71 3.16 12.03
C ALA A 61 5.23 2.11 11.01
N ALA A 62 6.15 1.56 10.22
CA ALA A 62 5.83 0.47 9.29
C ALA A 62 5.40 -0.79 10.03
N ALA A 63 6.09 -1.13 11.12
CA ALA A 63 5.72 -2.25 11.97
C ALA A 63 4.34 -2.02 12.63
N ALA A 64 4.10 -0.81 13.13
CA ALA A 64 2.82 -0.44 13.76
C ALA A 64 1.65 -0.53 12.78
N HIS A 65 1.86 -0.15 11.51
CA HIS A 65 0.82 -0.26 10.48
C HIS A 65 0.31 -1.69 10.35
N LYS A 66 1.19 -2.68 10.39
CA LYS A 66 0.82 -4.10 10.25
C LYS A 66 0.04 -4.64 11.45
N GLU A 67 0.04 -3.93 12.57
CA GLU A 67 -0.73 -4.30 13.76
C GLU A 67 -2.11 -3.68 13.79
N THR A 68 -2.47 -2.85 12.80
CA THR A 68 -3.76 -2.18 12.78
C THR A 68 -4.88 -3.10 12.30
N ALA A 69 -6.11 -2.82 12.76
CA ALA A 69 -7.28 -3.57 12.34
C ALA A 69 -7.56 -3.37 10.84
N HIS A 70 -7.35 -2.17 10.33
CA HIS A 70 -7.60 -1.90 8.90
C HIS A 70 -6.60 -2.62 8.00
N TYR A 71 -5.34 -2.78 8.42
CA TYR A 71 -4.39 -3.57 7.66
C TYR A 71 -4.81 -5.05 7.62
N ALA A 72 -5.17 -5.62 8.77
CA ALA A 72 -5.59 -7.02 8.86
C ALA A 72 -6.84 -7.28 7.99
N LYS A 73 -7.81 -6.39 8.03
CA LYS A 73 -9.01 -6.46 7.19
C LYS A 73 -8.66 -6.45 5.71
N TRP A 74 -7.80 -5.50 5.30
CA TRP A 74 -7.36 -5.40 3.91
C TRP A 74 -6.64 -6.67 3.47
N ARG A 75 -5.64 -7.09 4.24
CA ARG A 75 -4.85 -8.29 3.94
C ARG A 75 -5.73 -9.51 3.69
N ASP A 76 -6.69 -9.74 4.59
CA ASP A 76 -7.55 -10.92 4.51
C ASP A 76 -8.58 -10.79 3.38
N SER A 77 -9.09 -9.58 3.15
CA SER A 77 -10.06 -9.33 2.09
C SER A 77 -9.46 -9.51 0.70
N VAL A 78 -8.22 -9.04 0.48
CA VAL A 78 -7.62 -9.04 -0.85
C VAL A 78 -6.85 -10.32 -1.18
N ALA A 79 -6.55 -11.16 -0.18
CA ALA A 79 -5.79 -12.40 -0.41
C ALA A 79 -6.37 -13.26 -1.55
N PRO A 80 -7.68 -13.55 -1.60
CA PRO A 80 -8.25 -14.36 -2.68
C PRO A 80 -8.32 -13.64 -4.04
N MET A 81 -8.05 -12.33 -4.08
CA MET A 81 -8.10 -11.54 -5.32
C MET A 81 -6.79 -11.56 -6.10
N MET A 82 -5.72 -12.08 -5.52
CA MET A 82 -4.39 -12.07 -6.13
C MET A 82 -4.27 -13.06 -7.27
N ALA A 83 -3.82 -12.57 -8.45
CA ALA A 83 -3.45 -13.43 -9.57
C ALA A 83 -2.09 -14.08 -9.33
N GLU A 84 -1.22 -13.41 -8.57
CA GLU A 84 0.09 -13.88 -8.17
C GLU A 84 0.46 -13.22 -6.84
N PRO A 85 1.45 -13.74 -6.09
CA PRO A 85 1.85 -13.13 -4.83
C PRO A 85 2.29 -11.67 -4.99
N ARG A 86 1.92 -10.83 -4.03
CA ARG A 86 2.36 -9.44 -4.00
C ARG A 86 3.88 -9.38 -3.89
N GLN A 87 4.47 -8.38 -4.54
CA GLN A 87 5.90 -8.11 -4.46
C GLN A 87 6.12 -6.80 -3.72
N ARG A 88 7.08 -6.80 -2.81
CA ARG A 88 7.37 -5.67 -1.95
C ARG A 88 8.83 -5.29 -2.05
N ALA A 89 9.10 -3.99 -2.21
CA ALA A 89 10.45 -3.45 -2.19
C ALA A 89 10.52 -2.29 -1.21
N GLN A 90 11.62 -2.18 -0.50
CA GLN A 90 11.86 -1.09 0.45
C GLN A 90 12.92 -0.15 -0.10
N TYR A 91 12.69 1.15 0.09
CA TYR A 91 13.58 2.19 -0.40
C TYR A 91 13.88 3.19 0.71
N LYS A 92 15.01 3.86 0.60
CA LYS A 92 15.32 5.03 1.41
C LYS A 92 15.22 6.28 0.53
N ALA A 93 14.84 7.41 1.13
CA ALA A 93 14.76 8.66 0.40
C ALA A 93 16.16 9.13 0.00
N VAL A 94 16.31 9.53 -1.25
CA VAL A 94 17.52 10.14 -1.79
C VAL A 94 17.24 11.61 -2.11
N PHE A 95 16.10 11.86 -2.77
CA PHE A 95 15.62 13.20 -3.09
C PHE A 95 14.09 13.11 -3.22
N PRO A 96 13.34 14.07 -2.70
CA PRO A 96 13.78 15.21 -1.87
C PRO A 96 14.35 14.78 -0.52
N ASP A 97 14.92 15.73 0.21
CA ASP A 97 15.44 15.51 1.57
C ASP A 97 14.31 14.88 2.42
N PRO A 98 14.64 13.89 3.30
CA PRO A 98 13.62 13.23 4.13
C PRO A 98 12.75 14.19 4.94
N GLN A 99 13.26 15.34 5.32
CA GLN A 99 12.48 16.34 6.06
C GLN A 99 11.42 17.03 5.19
N SER A 100 11.51 16.90 3.87
CA SER A 100 10.56 17.50 2.93
C SER A 100 9.34 16.61 2.62
N TRP A 101 9.34 15.41 3.15
CA TRP A 101 8.26 14.45 2.87
C TRP A 101 7.06 14.62 3.79
#